data_be3ac4df5e20ac5bdf7facf74a0de0a0
#
_entry.id   be3ac4df5e20ac5bdf7facf74a0de0a0
#
_cell.length_a   1.000
_cell.length_b   1.000
_cell.length_c   1.000
_cell.angle_alpha   90.00
_cell.angle_beta   90.00
_cell.angle_gamma   90.00
#
_symmetry.space_group_name_H-M   'P 1'
#
loop_
_entity.id
_entity.type
_entity.pdbx_description
1 polymer ?
#
loop_
_entity_poly.entity_id
_entity_poly.type
_entity_poly.pdbx_seq_one_letter_code
_entity_poly.pdbx_strand_id
1 'polypeptide(L)'
;ALVDATLEELGLAPYRERHPNTLSGGQKQRVAVAVSMICGKDLLVFDEPTSGLDFDSMAQVAGLIRRLSDMGKVIFIVTHDFEFVCRTCSRVLHFDEGEMPDDVPVAMEALPKLRELFSVSVSNGKER
;
A
#
# COMPACT_ATOMS: atom_id res chain seq x y z
N ALA A 1 -3.80 25.94 5.51
CA ALA A 1 -3.77 25.34 6.84
C ALA A 1 -3.60 23.82 6.82
N LEU A 2 -4.69 23.00 6.84
CA LEU A 2 -4.56 21.53 6.90
C LEU A 2 -3.91 20.95 5.63
N VAL A 3 -4.36 21.40 4.46
CA VAL A 3 -3.80 20.96 3.16
C VAL A 3 -2.31 21.27 3.08
N ASP A 4 -1.89 22.48 3.43
CA ASP A 4 -0.50 22.90 3.34
C ASP A 4 0.40 22.06 4.26
N ALA A 5 -0.03 21.86 5.51
CA ALA A 5 0.69 21.02 6.46
C ALA A 5 0.82 19.57 5.97
N THR A 6 -0.23 19.00 5.39
CA THR A 6 -0.20 17.65 4.82
C THR A 6 0.73 17.55 3.62
N LEU A 7 0.71 18.55 2.73
CA LEU A 7 1.61 18.57 1.56
C LEU A 7 3.09 18.68 1.99
N GLU A 8 3.39 19.49 3.00
CA GLU A 8 4.75 19.59 3.55
C GLU A 8 5.20 18.27 4.17
N GLU A 9 4.35 17.69 5.01
CA GLU A 9 4.61 16.42 5.70
C GLU A 9 4.92 15.27 4.72
N LEU A 10 4.24 15.24 3.57
CA LEU A 10 4.40 14.22 2.55
C LEU A 10 5.42 14.57 1.46
N GLY A 11 6.12 15.71 1.60
CA GLY A 11 7.09 16.17 0.61
C GLY A 11 6.46 16.52 -0.74
N LEU A 12 5.21 16.95 -0.74
CA LEU A 12 4.43 17.31 -1.93
C LEU A 12 4.33 18.82 -2.15
N ALA A 13 4.74 19.64 -1.21
CA ALA A 13 4.65 21.11 -1.29
C ALA A 13 5.24 21.68 -2.60
N PRO A 14 6.41 21.20 -3.11
CA PRO A 14 6.98 21.69 -4.38
C PRO A 14 6.13 21.38 -5.61
N TYR A 15 5.18 20.46 -5.49
CA TYR A 15 4.35 19.98 -6.61
C TYR A 15 2.92 20.50 -6.56
N ARG A 16 2.60 21.40 -5.61
CA ARG A 16 1.26 21.91 -5.35
C ARG A 16 0.52 22.40 -6.60
N GLU A 17 1.22 23.13 -7.47
CA GLU A 17 0.65 23.72 -8.66
C GLU A 17 0.80 22.83 -9.92
N ARG A 18 1.35 21.62 -9.75
CA ARG A 18 1.52 20.70 -10.87
C ARG A 18 0.25 19.92 -11.16
N HIS A 19 -0.02 19.71 -12.44
CA HIS A 19 -1.10 18.82 -12.85
C HIS A 19 -0.79 17.37 -12.43
N PRO A 20 -1.76 16.62 -11.86
CA PRO A 20 -1.53 15.25 -11.37
C PRO A 20 -0.87 14.31 -12.38
N ASN A 21 -1.16 14.48 -13.68
CA ASN A 21 -0.57 13.64 -14.73
C ASN A 21 0.95 13.84 -14.90
N THR A 22 1.51 14.93 -14.40
CA THR A 22 2.95 15.24 -14.47
C THR A 22 3.74 14.70 -13.27
N LEU A 23 3.05 14.10 -12.31
CA LEU A 23 3.67 13.51 -11.13
C LEU A 23 4.22 12.12 -11.41
N SER A 24 5.31 11.75 -10.72
CA SER A 24 5.82 10.37 -10.72
C SER A 24 4.85 9.41 -10.06
N GLY A 25 5.03 8.09 -10.25
CA GLY A 25 4.22 7.06 -9.59
C GLY A 25 4.22 7.20 -8.06
N GLY A 26 5.38 7.37 -7.44
CA GLY A 26 5.51 7.56 -6.00
C GLY A 26 4.87 8.87 -5.50
N GLN A 27 4.97 9.94 -6.28
CA GLN A 27 4.29 11.20 -5.96
C GLN A 27 2.77 11.05 -6.02
N LYS A 28 2.23 10.35 -7.03
CA LYS A 28 0.80 10.05 -7.15
C LYS A 28 0.30 9.23 -5.95
N GLN A 29 1.05 8.23 -5.52
CA GLN A 29 0.70 7.44 -4.33
C GLN A 29 0.68 8.30 -3.07
N ARG A 30 1.66 9.18 -2.89
CA ARG A 30 1.67 10.14 -1.76
C ARG A 30 0.47 11.09 -1.80
N VAL A 31 0.04 11.53 -2.98
CA VAL A 31 -1.18 12.33 -3.15
C VAL A 31 -2.41 11.54 -2.69
N ALA A 32 -2.54 10.27 -3.07
CA ALA A 32 -3.64 9.42 -2.61
C ALA A 32 -3.67 9.28 -1.07
N VAL A 33 -2.52 9.13 -0.44
CA VAL A 33 -2.39 9.14 1.02
C VAL A 33 -2.81 10.49 1.61
N ALA A 34 -2.35 11.62 1.02
CA ALA A 34 -2.70 12.97 1.45
C ALA A 34 -4.22 13.20 1.43
N VAL A 35 -4.87 12.81 0.34
CA VAL A 35 -6.34 12.88 0.20
C VAL A 35 -7.02 12.08 1.29
N SER A 36 -6.55 10.87 1.56
CA SER A 36 -7.09 10.00 2.61
C SER A 36 -6.98 10.63 4.01
N MET A 37 -5.87 11.28 4.29
CA MET A 37 -5.66 12.00 5.57
C MET A 37 -6.61 13.20 5.70
N ILE A 38 -6.73 13.99 4.65
CA ILE A 38 -7.54 15.25 4.66
C ILE A 38 -9.03 14.92 4.69
N CYS A 39 -9.47 13.92 3.94
CA CYS A 39 -10.89 13.51 3.89
C CYS A 39 -11.38 12.83 5.18
N GLY A 40 -10.51 12.49 6.10
CA GLY A 40 -10.87 11.93 7.41
C GLY A 40 -11.59 10.57 7.33
N LYS A 41 -11.35 9.79 6.26
CA LYS A 41 -11.95 8.46 6.11
C LYS A 41 -11.30 7.48 7.09
N ASP A 42 -12.12 6.60 7.66
CA ASP A 42 -11.66 5.57 8.61
C ASP A 42 -11.31 4.25 7.92
N LEU A 43 -11.89 3.98 6.76
CA LEU A 43 -11.63 2.82 5.92
C LEU A 43 -10.99 3.26 4.60
N LEU A 44 -9.83 2.71 4.29
CA LEU A 44 -9.05 3.00 3.09
C LEU A 44 -8.78 1.71 2.33
N VAL A 45 -8.83 1.78 1.00
CA VAL A 45 -8.48 0.67 0.13
C VAL A 45 -7.43 1.15 -0.87
N PHE A 46 -6.29 0.47 -0.92
CA PHE A 46 -5.22 0.70 -1.89
C PHE A 46 -5.10 -0.51 -2.82
N ASP A 47 -5.18 -0.26 -4.12
CA ASP A 47 -5.01 -1.29 -5.15
C ASP A 47 -3.64 -1.12 -5.81
N GLU A 48 -2.78 -2.13 -5.64
CA GLU A 48 -1.41 -2.18 -6.15
C GLU A 48 -0.60 -0.87 -5.91
N PRO A 49 -0.50 -0.39 -4.66
CA PRO A 49 0.06 0.94 -4.38
C PRO A 49 1.56 1.06 -4.67
N THR A 50 2.26 -0.06 -4.87
CA THR A 50 3.70 -0.08 -5.18
C THR A 50 4.03 -0.45 -6.62
N SER A 51 3.02 -0.67 -7.46
CA SER A 51 3.23 -1.05 -8.87
C SER A 51 4.07 -0.01 -9.61
N GLY A 52 5.16 -0.44 -10.23
CA GLY A 52 6.07 0.41 -10.98
C GLY A 52 6.97 1.32 -10.13
N LEU A 53 6.98 1.17 -8.80
CA LEU A 53 7.86 1.92 -7.92
C LEU A 53 9.20 1.18 -7.72
N ASP A 54 10.28 1.97 -7.59
CA ASP A 54 11.54 1.48 -7.07
C ASP A 54 11.45 1.18 -5.55
N PHE A 55 12.49 0.56 -5.00
CA PHE A 55 12.52 0.17 -3.60
C PHE A 55 12.37 1.36 -2.64
N ASP A 56 13.04 2.48 -2.91
CA ASP A 56 13.01 3.65 -2.04
C ASP A 56 11.62 4.30 -2.03
N SER A 57 10.99 4.42 -3.19
CA SER A 57 9.61 4.92 -3.32
C SER A 57 8.61 3.97 -2.65
N MET A 58 8.79 2.67 -2.80
CA MET A 58 7.97 1.65 -2.12
C MET A 58 8.11 1.79 -0.59
N ALA A 59 9.33 1.93 -0.08
CA ALA A 59 9.57 2.08 1.36
C ALA A 59 8.92 3.36 1.92
N GLN A 60 8.93 4.45 1.16
CA GLN A 60 8.25 5.69 1.54
C GLN A 60 6.73 5.49 1.61
N VAL A 61 6.12 4.87 0.61
CA VAL A 61 4.67 4.54 0.60
C VAL A 61 4.32 3.62 1.77
N ALA A 62 5.15 2.60 2.03
CA ALA A 62 4.99 1.71 3.17
C ALA A 62 4.96 2.48 4.50
N GLY A 63 5.90 3.40 4.69
CA GLY A 63 5.97 4.25 5.88
C GLY A 63 4.71 5.11 6.07
N LEU A 64 4.20 5.71 5.00
CA LEU A 64 2.99 6.52 5.03
C LEU A 64 1.74 5.69 5.37
N ILE A 65 1.60 4.50 4.79
CA ILE A 65 0.47 3.60 5.09
C ILE A 65 0.52 3.14 6.55
N ARG A 66 1.69 2.83 7.08
CA ARG A 66 1.84 2.50 8.51
C ARG A 66 1.41 3.65 9.41
N ARG A 67 1.77 4.89 9.08
CA ARG A 67 1.33 6.07 9.84
C ARG A 67 -0.19 6.22 9.83
N LEU A 68 -0.86 5.99 8.69
CA LEU A 68 -2.32 5.95 8.63
C LEU A 68 -2.90 4.88 9.56
N SER A 69 -2.30 3.69 9.60
CA SER A 69 -2.69 2.63 10.53
C SER A 69 -2.50 3.04 11.98
N ASP A 70 -1.38 3.68 12.33
CA ASP A 70 -1.11 4.19 13.68
C ASP A 70 -2.10 5.29 14.11
N MET A 71 -2.70 5.99 13.15
CA MET A 71 -3.80 6.95 13.38
C MET A 71 -5.17 6.26 13.59
N GLY A 72 -5.22 4.93 13.64
CA GLY A 72 -6.43 4.15 13.85
C GLY A 72 -7.25 3.88 12.59
N LYS A 73 -6.69 4.11 11.39
CA LYS A 73 -7.37 3.80 10.12
C LYS A 73 -7.36 2.30 9.85
N VAL A 74 -8.46 1.78 9.30
CA VAL A 74 -8.53 0.42 8.77
C VAL A 74 -8.11 0.47 7.30
N ILE A 75 -7.11 -0.33 6.93
CA ILE A 75 -6.50 -0.26 5.60
C ILE A 75 -6.52 -1.65 4.97
N PHE A 76 -7.15 -1.74 3.81
CA PHE A 76 -7.07 -2.89 2.91
C PHE A 76 -6.11 -2.58 1.76
N ILE A 77 -5.22 -3.51 1.48
CA ILE A 77 -4.25 -3.42 0.39
C ILE A 77 -4.41 -4.64 -0.49
N VAL A 78 -4.69 -4.41 -1.77
CA VAL A 78 -4.65 -5.45 -2.80
C VAL A 78 -3.26 -5.39 -3.43
N THR A 79 -2.47 -6.44 -3.31
CA THR A 79 -1.10 -6.48 -3.83
C THR A 79 -0.59 -7.91 -3.98
N HIS A 80 0.41 -8.08 -4.85
CA HIS A 80 1.22 -9.29 -4.99
C HIS A 80 2.68 -9.08 -4.54
N ASP A 81 2.98 -7.92 -3.95
CA ASP A 81 4.32 -7.56 -3.46
C ASP A 81 4.53 -8.07 -2.03
N PHE A 82 5.23 -9.21 -1.92
CA PHE A 82 5.54 -9.86 -0.65
C PHE A 82 6.35 -8.96 0.30
N GLU A 83 7.35 -8.25 -0.23
CA GLU A 83 8.19 -7.35 0.58
C GLU A 83 7.37 -6.20 1.18
N PHE A 84 6.48 -5.63 0.37
CA PHE A 84 5.58 -4.57 0.82
C PHE A 84 4.61 -5.05 1.90
N VAL A 85 4.05 -6.25 1.73
CA VAL A 85 3.17 -6.88 2.73
C VAL A 85 3.90 -7.07 4.06
N CYS A 86 5.11 -7.61 4.04
CA CYS A 86 5.91 -7.81 5.24
C CYS A 86 6.24 -6.51 5.98
N ARG A 87 6.32 -5.39 5.25
CA ARG A 87 6.61 -4.07 5.82
C ARG A 87 5.40 -3.33 6.36
N THR A 88 4.21 -3.60 5.83
CA THR A 88 3.02 -2.76 6.08
C THR A 88 1.87 -3.49 6.72
N CYS A 89 1.68 -4.76 6.39
CA CYS A 89 0.48 -5.48 6.76
C CYS A 89 0.67 -6.24 8.07
N SER A 90 -0.41 -6.37 8.83
CA SER A 90 -0.48 -7.23 10.02
C SER A 90 -1.14 -8.58 9.71
N ARG A 91 -1.85 -8.68 8.59
CA ARG A 91 -2.66 -9.84 8.23
C ARG A 91 -2.78 -9.95 6.72
N VAL A 92 -2.79 -11.16 6.21
CA VAL A 92 -3.01 -11.48 4.79
C VAL A 92 -4.26 -12.32 4.65
N LEU A 93 -5.19 -11.85 3.82
CA LEU A 93 -6.35 -12.59 3.37
C LEU A 93 -6.08 -13.06 1.94
N HIS A 94 -5.96 -14.36 1.75
CA HIS A 94 -5.74 -14.92 0.42
C HIS A 94 -7.09 -15.28 -0.21
N PHE A 95 -7.31 -14.80 -1.43
CA PHE A 95 -8.50 -15.09 -2.22
C PHE A 95 -8.12 -15.93 -3.44
N ASP A 96 -8.85 -17.02 -3.65
CA ASP A 96 -8.71 -17.90 -4.80
C ASP A 96 -10.09 -18.35 -5.28
N GLU A 97 -10.36 -18.22 -6.58
CA GLU A 97 -11.64 -18.58 -7.24
C GLU A 97 -12.91 -18.09 -6.51
N GLY A 98 -12.85 -16.92 -5.87
CA GLY A 98 -13.97 -16.33 -5.14
C GLY A 98 -14.15 -16.82 -3.70
N GLU A 99 -13.29 -17.70 -3.25
CA GLU A 99 -13.21 -18.14 -1.86
C GLU A 99 -12.03 -17.48 -1.11
N MET A 100 -12.04 -17.55 0.20
CA MET A 100 -10.95 -17.08 1.06
C MET A 100 -10.39 -18.25 1.88
N PRO A 101 -9.55 -19.09 1.25
CA PRO A 101 -9.02 -20.29 1.90
C PRO A 101 -8.04 -20.01 3.04
N ASP A 102 -7.36 -18.87 2.99
CA ASP A 102 -6.32 -18.54 3.97
C ASP A 102 -6.53 -17.15 4.60
N ASP A 103 -6.28 -17.09 5.89
CA ASP A 103 -6.27 -15.89 6.72
C ASP A 103 -5.07 -16.01 7.68
N VAL A 104 -3.96 -15.33 7.34
CA VAL A 104 -2.66 -15.56 7.96
C VAL A 104 -2.12 -14.27 8.56
N PRO A 105 -1.72 -14.26 9.84
CA PRO A 105 -1.02 -13.11 10.43
C PRO A 105 0.37 -12.93 9.79
N VAL A 106 0.82 -11.69 9.65
CA VAL A 106 2.19 -11.39 9.24
C VAL A 106 3.10 -11.46 10.46
N ALA A 107 3.67 -12.65 10.69
CA ALA A 107 4.56 -12.95 11.82
C ALA A 107 5.70 -13.86 11.37
N MET A 108 6.78 -13.90 12.13
CA MET A 108 7.99 -14.68 11.77
C MET A 108 7.68 -16.16 11.53
N GLU A 109 6.86 -16.77 12.38
CA GLU A 109 6.45 -18.15 12.29
C GLU A 109 5.54 -18.46 11.09
N ALA A 110 4.88 -17.45 10.54
CA ALA A 110 4.00 -17.55 9.37
C ALA A 110 4.71 -17.29 8.03
N LEU A 111 5.97 -16.84 8.04
CA LEU A 111 6.71 -16.50 6.81
C LEU A 111 6.78 -17.62 5.77
N PRO A 112 6.98 -18.91 6.13
CA PRO A 112 6.97 -19.99 5.14
C PRO A 112 5.64 -20.10 4.41
N LYS A 113 4.51 -20.01 5.13
CA LYS A 113 3.17 -20.05 4.54
C LYS A 113 2.89 -18.82 3.68
N LEU A 114 3.27 -17.64 4.13
CA LEU A 114 3.13 -16.41 3.36
C LEU A 114 3.93 -16.47 2.05
N ARG A 115 5.17 -16.96 2.09
CA ARG A 115 5.98 -17.12 0.86
C ARG A 115 5.35 -18.10 -0.13
N GLU A 116 4.75 -19.19 0.36
CA GLU A 116 4.04 -20.15 -0.48
C GLU A 116 2.86 -19.46 -1.21
N LEU A 117 2.02 -18.71 -0.51
CA LEU A 117 0.87 -17.99 -1.09
C LEU A 117 1.29 -17.02 -2.20
N PHE A 118 2.36 -16.26 -1.99
CA PHE A 118 2.87 -15.31 -2.99
C PHE A 118 3.57 -15.98 -4.18
N SER A 119 4.17 -17.16 -4.01
CA SER A 119 4.82 -17.89 -5.12
C SER A 119 3.80 -18.56 -6.07
N VAL A 120 2.70 -19.05 -5.56
CA VAL A 120 1.60 -19.63 -6.38
C VAL A 120 0.97 -18.56 -7.26
N SER A 121 0.77 -17.35 -6.73
CA SER A 121 0.20 -16.23 -7.50
C SER A 121 1.03 -15.84 -8.72
N VAL A 122 2.36 -16.00 -8.66
CA VAL A 122 3.27 -15.70 -9.79
C VAL A 122 3.18 -16.72 -10.90
N SER A 123 2.92 -17.99 -10.59
CA SER A 123 2.80 -19.05 -11.60
C SER A 123 1.50 -18.97 -12.41
N ASN A 124 0.41 -18.57 -11.78
CA ASN A 124 -0.90 -18.43 -12.46
C ASN A 124 -1.00 -17.16 -13.35
N GLY A 125 -0.14 -16.18 -13.16
CA GLY A 125 -0.09 -14.94 -13.98
C GLY A 125 0.62 -15.08 -15.33
N LYS A 126 1.26 -16.22 -15.61
CA LYS A 126 2.00 -16.46 -16.88
C LYS A 126 1.22 -17.24 -17.94
N GLU A 127 0.02 -17.70 -17.66
CA GLU A 127 -0.82 -18.47 -18.60
C GLU A 127 -2.05 -17.71 -19.12
N ARG A 128 -1.98 -16.37 -19.15
CA ARG A 128 -3.04 -15.57 -19.78
C ARG A 128 -2.49 -14.59 -20.78
#